data_b44f89f557b43b9718c415d522dd4c1a
#
_entry.id   b44f89f557b43b9718c415d522dd4c1a
#
_cell.length_a   1.000
_cell.length_b   1.000
_cell.length_c   1.000
_cell.angle_alpha   90.00
_cell.angle_beta   90.00
_cell.angle_gamma   90.00
#
_symmetry.space_group_name_H-M   'P 1'
#
loop_
_entity.id
_entity.type
_entity.pdbx_description
1 polymer ?
#
loop_
_entity_poly.entity_id
_entity_poly.type
_entity_poly.pdbx_seq_one_letter_code
_entity_poly.pdbx_strand_id
1 'polypeptide(L)'
;MPEKILIAIAWPYANADIHVGNLTGSHLPGDICARYHRLRGRSVLMVSGSDSHGTPITVKADSMGVSPLEIYQAHHARFLELFQKVGISYDLFTSTHTSNHFFISQLAFTTLKDNGYLYTATEKQWYSTTQQRFFLDRYVEGTCSICGNPDAR
;
A
#
# COMPACT_ATOMS: atom_id res chain seq x y z
N MET A 1 14.78 -1.85 -32.35
CA MET A 1 14.38 -2.57 -31.11
C MET A 1 12.89 -2.25 -30.89
N PRO A 2 12.07 -3.19 -30.41
CA PRO A 2 10.68 -2.89 -30.09
C PRO A 2 10.60 -1.79 -29.03
N GLU A 3 9.57 -0.96 -29.09
CA GLU A 3 9.27 0.07 -28.10
C GLU A 3 9.05 -0.60 -26.74
N LYS A 4 9.68 -0.10 -25.68
CA LYS A 4 9.56 -0.61 -24.30
C LYS A 4 8.51 0.19 -23.55
N ILE A 5 7.54 -0.49 -22.97
CA ILE A 5 6.43 0.10 -22.20
C ILE A 5 6.48 -0.42 -20.77
N LEU A 6 6.52 0.48 -19.80
CA LEU A 6 6.33 0.17 -18.39
C LEU A 6 4.93 0.62 -17.98
N ILE A 7 4.16 -0.29 -17.41
CA ILE A 7 2.85 -0.02 -16.83
C ILE A 7 2.93 -0.31 -15.33
N ALA A 8 2.96 0.75 -14.53
CA ALA A 8 3.02 0.67 -13.09
C ALA A 8 1.65 1.00 -12.50
N ILE A 9 1.06 0.05 -11.78
CA ILE A 9 -0.25 0.20 -11.14
C ILE A 9 -0.06 0.57 -9.67
N ALA A 10 -0.90 1.48 -9.16
CA ALA A 10 -0.89 1.87 -7.77
C ALA A 10 -1.04 0.65 -6.84
N TRP A 11 -0.26 0.65 -5.77
CA TRP A 11 -0.20 -0.48 -4.84
C TRP A 11 -1.33 -0.39 -3.81
N PRO A 12 -2.23 -1.39 -3.73
CA PRO A 12 -3.26 -1.42 -2.70
C PRO A 12 -2.67 -1.76 -1.33
N TYR A 13 -3.22 -1.15 -0.28
CA TYR A 13 -2.94 -1.58 1.09
C TYR A 13 -3.47 -2.99 1.34
N ALA A 14 -2.62 -3.84 1.91
CA ALA A 14 -2.98 -5.22 2.24
C ALA A 14 -3.75 -5.32 3.58
N ASN A 15 -4.79 -4.51 3.76
CA ASN A 15 -5.64 -4.48 4.96
C ASN A 15 -7.11 -4.82 4.66
N ALA A 16 -7.50 -4.88 3.40
CA ALA A 16 -8.85 -5.21 2.95
C ALA A 16 -8.77 -5.91 1.59
N ASP A 17 -9.82 -6.62 1.22
CA ASP A 17 -9.92 -7.24 -0.10
C ASP A 17 -10.09 -6.16 -1.18
N ILE A 18 -9.59 -6.44 -2.37
CA ILE A 18 -9.76 -5.56 -3.52
C ILE A 18 -11.24 -5.55 -3.90
N HIS A 19 -11.86 -4.39 -3.84
CA HIS A 19 -13.24 -4.19 -4.26
C HIS A 19 -13.33 -3.82 -5.75
N VAL A 20 -14.54 -3.84 -6.28
CA VAL A 20 -14.80 -3.54 -7.70
C VAL A 20 -14.21 -2.19 -8.13
N GLY A 21 -14.28 -1.16 -7.27
CA GLY A 21 -13.72 0.16 -7.57
C GLY A 21 -12.20 0.14 -7.75
N ASN A 22 -11.45 -0.60 -6.93
CA ASN A 22 -10.00 -0.78 -7.13
C ASN A 22 -9.73 -1.54 -8.43
N LEU A 23 -10.49 -2.62 -8.67
CA LEU A 23 -10.32 -3.45 -9.85
C LEU A 23 -10.54 -2.67 -11.13
N THR A 24 -11.68 -1.96 -11.24
CA THR A 24 -12.08 -1.22 -12.45
C THR A 24 -11.35 0.12 -12.62
N GLY A 25 -10.95 0.75 -11.51
CA GLY A 25 -10.27 2.06 -11.55
C GLY A 25 -8.77 1.99 -11.78
N SER A 26 -8.12 0.86 -11.45
CA SER A 26 -6.66 0.75 -11.54
C SER A 26 -6.18 -0.52 -12.25
N HIS A 27 -6.53 -1.69 -11.73
CA HIS A 27 -5.91 -2.94 -12.19
C HIS A 27 -6.38 -3.35 -13.60
N LEU A 28 -7.67 -3.32 -13.86
CA LEU A 28 -8.23 -3.69 -15.16
C LEU A 28 -7.82 -2.73 -16.30
N PRO A 29 -7.88 -1.39 -16.14
CA PRO A 29 -7.37 -0.47 -17.17
C PRO A 29 -5.89 -0.68 -17.50
N GLY A 30 -5.07 -0.98 -16.48
CA GLY A 30 -3.66 -1.31 -16.68
C GLY A 30 -3.47 -2.60 -17.49
N ASP A 31 -4.23 -3.63 -17.19
CA ASP A 31 -4.17 -4.90 -17.94
C ASP A 31 -4.65 -4.74 -19.39
N ILE A 32 -5.72 -3.98 -19.62
CA ILE A 32 -6.18 -3.66 -20.98
C ILE A 32 -5.08 -2.95 -21.76
N CYS A 33 -4.45 -1.95 -21.16
CA CYS A 33 -3.34 -1.23 -21.76
C CYS A 33 -2.15 -2.16 -22.07
N ALA A 34 -1.79 -3.03 -21.13
CA ALA A 34 -0.70 -4.00 -21.31
C ALA A 34 -0.99 -4.95 -22.46
N ARG A 35 -2.19 -5.52 -22.51
CA ARG A 35 -2.63 -6.41 -23.59
C ARG A 35 -2.63 -5.71 -24.96
N TYR A 36 -3.15 -4.49 -25.02
CA TYR A 36 -3.12 -3.69 -26.26
C TYR A 36 -1.69 -3.52 -26.79
N HIS A 37 -0.75 -3.12 -25.93
CA HIS A 37 0.63 -2.91 -26.35
C HIS A 37 1.34 -4.21 -26.71
N ARG A 38 1.08 -5.31 -25.99
CA ARG A 38 1.61 -6.65 -26.34
C ARG A 38 1.11 -7.10 -27.70
N LEU A 39 -0.19 -6.91 -28.00
CA LEU A 39 -0.77 -7.21 -29.32
C LEU A 39 -0.15 -6.38 -30.46
N ARG A 40 0.36 -5.19 -30.14
CA ARG A 40 1.10 -4.34 -31.09
C ARG A 40 2.57 -4.72 -31.23
N GLY A 41 3.00 -5.83 -30.65
CA GLY A 41 4.39 -6.31 -30.72
C GLY A 41 5.40 -5.50 -29.89
N ARG A 42 4.93 -4.69 -28.94
CA ARG A 42 5.79 -3.93 -28.02
C ARG A 42 6.26 -4.78 -26.86
N SER A 43 7.43 -4.46 -26.31
CA SER A 43 7.94 -5.07 -25.09
C SER A 43 7.29 -4.41 -23.88
N VAL A 44 6.40 -5.12 -23.17
CA VAL A 44 5.63 -4.56 -22.06
C VAL A 44 6.06 -5.21 -20.75
N LEU A 45 6.24 -4.39 -19.72
CA LEU A 45 6.40 -4.79 -18.33
C LEU A 45 5.27 -4.16 -17.52
N MET A 46 4.34 -4.98 -17.02
CA MET A 46 3.25 -4.55 -16.14
C MET A 46 3.55 -4.97 -14.72
N VAL A 47 3.64 -3.98 -13.82
CA VAL A 47 4.07 -4.21 -12.43
C VAL A 47 3.12 -3.57 -11.42
N SER A 48 2.99 -4.20 -10.27
CA SER A 48 2.35 -3.67 -9.07
C SER A 48 2.82 -4.45 -7.83
N GLY A 49 2.16 -4.24 -6.70
CA GLY A 49 2.42 -4.97 -5.48
C GLY A 49 1.43 -4.58 -4.40
N SER A 50 1.47 -5.25 -3.26
CA SER A 50 0.73 -4.86 -2.07
C SER A 50 1.57 -3.97 -1.16
N ASP A 51 0.97 -2.88 -0.69
CA ASP A 51 1.53 -2.08 0.39
C ASP A 51 1.24 -2.80 1.73
N SER A 52 2.31 -3.25 2.38
CA SER A 52 2.26 -4.06 3.61
C SER A 52 2.56 -3.27 4.87
N HIS A 53 2.83 -1.98 4.75
CA HIS A 53 3.18 -1.11 5.87
C HIS A 53 2.16 0.03 6.03
N GLY A 54 2.12 0.57 7.25
CA GLY A 54 1.31 1.75 7.54
C GLY A 54 0.13 1.48 8.47
N THR A 55 -0.42 2.58 8.95
CA THR A 55 -1.48 2.63 9.96
C THR A 55 -2.73 1.78 9.63
N PRO A 56 -3.23 1.71 8.39
CA PRO A 56 -4.43 0.91 8.11
C PRO A 56 -4.29 -0.58 8.45
N ILE A 57 -3.08 -1.12 8.29
CA ILE A 57 -2.79 -2.53 8.61
C ILE A 57 -2.68 -2.72 10.12
N THR A 58 -1.96 -1.81 10.82
CA THR A 58 -1.82 -1.87 12.27
C THR A 58 -3.14 -1.70 13.00
N VAL A 59 -3.99 -0.75 12.61
CA VAL A 59 -5.33 -0.56 13.20
C VAL A 59 -6.17 -1.82 13.06
N LYS A 60 -6.16 -2.44 11.88
CA LYS A 60 -6.89 -3.69 11.64
C LYS A 60 -6.32 -4.85 12.46
N ALA A 61 -5.01 -4.98 12.52
CA ALA A 61 -4.34 -6.01 13.31
C ALA A 61 -4.69 -5.88 14.79
N ASP A 62 -4.62 -4.67 15.36
CA ASP A 62 -5.00 -4.37 16.73
C ASP A 62 -6.47 -4.72 17.01
N SER A 63 -7.39 -4.39 16.09
CA SER A 63 -8.82 -4.70 16.23
C SER A 63 -9.14 -6.19 16.21
N MET A 64 -8.30 -6.99 15.55
CA MET A 64 -8.47 -8.44 15.41
C MET A 64 -7.60 -9.23 16.40
N GLY A 65 -6.71 -8.58 17.15
CA GLY A 65 -5.80 -9.23 18.08
C GLY A 65 -4.76 -10.12 17.40
N VAL A 66 -4.35 -9.78 16.18
CA VAL A 66 -3.36 -10.51 15.37
C VAL A 66 -2.18 -9.61 15.02
N SER A 67 -1.10 -10.18 14.48
CA SER A 67 0.03 -9.37 14.03
C SER A 67 -0.26 -8.64 12.70
N PRO A 68 0.35 -7.47 12.45
CA PRO A 68 0.28 -6.80 11.15
C PRO A 68 0.77 -7.69 9.99
N LEU A 69 1.72 -8.57 10.26
CA LEU A 69 2.26 -9.51 9.28
C LEU A 69 1.20 -10.52 8.82
N GLU A 70 0.39 -11.05 9.75
CA GLU A 70 -0.71 -11.98 9.42
C GLU A 70 -1.76 -11.30 8.54
N ILE A 71 -2.14 -10.05 8.86
CA ILE A 71 -3.08 -9.27 8.03
C ILE A 71 -2.53 -9.12 6.61
N TYR A 72 -1.28 -8.64 6.49
CA TYR A 72 -0.63 -8.47 5.21
C TYR A 72 -0.60 -9.78 4.40
N GLN A 73 -0.09 -10.86 4.97
CA GLN A 73 0.07 -12.13 4.26
C GLN A 73 -1.26 -12.69 3.77
N ALA A 74 -2.31 -12.60 4.59
CA ALA A 74 -3.65 -13.08 4.22
C ALA A 74 -4.22 -12.29 3.03
N HIS A 75 -4.12 -10.95 3.06
CA HIS A 75 -4.66 -10.11 1.98
C HIS A 75 -3.80 -10.18 0.70
N HIS A 76 -2.47 -10.23 0.83
CA HIS A 76 -1.59 -10.42 -0.32
C HIS A 76 -1.90 -11.71 -1.09
N ALA A 77 -2.09 -12.81 -0.38
CA ALA A 77 -2.47 -14.09 -0.99
C ALA A 77 -3.83 -14.00 -1.73
N ARG A 78 -4.82 -13.32 -1.12
CA ARG A 78 -6.13 -13.09 -1.76
C ARG A 78 -6.04 -12.20 -3.00
N PHE A 79 -5.15 -11.21 -3.02
CA PHE A 79 -4.92 -10.37 -4.20
C PHE A 79 -4.41 -11.21 -5.37
N LEU A 80 -3.41 -12.05 -5.12
CA LEU A 80 -2.86 -12.95 -6.15
C LEU A 80 -3.95 -13.90 -6.69
N GLU A 81 -4.74 -14.51 -5.81
CA GLU A 81 -5.85 -15.38 -6.19
C GLU A 81 -6.91 -14.64 -7.03
N LEU A 82 -7.29 -13.43 -6.61
CA LEU A 82 -8.25 -12.60 -7.34
C LEU A 82 -7.73 -12.26 -8.74
N PHE A 83 -6.50 -11.76 -8.86
CA PHE A 83 -5.93 -11.39 -10.15
C PHE A 83 -5.81 -12.58 -11.10
N GLN A 84 -5.49 -13.76 -10.57
CA GLN A 84 -5.50 -14.98 -11.35
C GLN A 84 -6.91 -15.32 -11.84
N LYS A 85 -7.93 -15.23 -10.97
CA LYS A 85 -9.33 -15.54 -11.33
C LYS A 85 -9.89 -14.58 -12.38
N VAL A 86 -9.55 -13.30 -12.30
CA VAL A 86 -10.02 -12.29 -13.28
C VAL A 86 -9.09 -12.16 -14.48
N GLY A 87 -8.00 -12.93 -14.53
CA GLY A 87 -7.08 -13.01 -15.65
C GLY A 87 -6.21 -11.76 -15.84
N ILE A 88 -5.93 -10.98 -14.79
CA ILE A 88 -4.99 -9.84 -14.85
C ILE A 88 -3.56 -10.36 -15.09
N SER A 89 -2.90 -9.83 -16.12
CA SER A 89 -1.63 -10.35 -16.63
C SER A 89 -0.41 -9.58 -16.12
N TYR A 90 -0.22 -9.51 -14.80
CA TYR A 90 1.00 -8.94 -14.22
C TYR A 90 2.24 -9.74 -14.62
N ASP A 91 3.30 -9.03 -15.02
CA ASP A 91 4.64 -9.62 -15.15
C ASP A 91 5.32 -9.73 -13.77
N LEU A 92 5.04 -8.78 -12.87
CA LEU A 92 5.48 -8.82 -11.49
C LEU A 92 4.41 -8.20 -10.57
N PHE A 93 3.91 -8.98 -9.62
CA PHE A 93 3.16 -8.50 -8.48
C PHE A 93 3.92 -8.87 -7.20
N THR A 94 4.49 -7.86 -6.53
CA THR A 94 5.38 -8.03 -5.37
C THR A 94 4.76 -7.40 -4.10
N SER A 95 5.57 -7.05 -3.12
CA SER A 95 5.13 -6.33 -1.93
C SER A 95 6.21 -5.41 -1.37
N THR A 96 5.81 -4.47 -0.53
CA THR A 96 6.75 -3.66 0.25
C THR A 96 7.42 -4.46 1.39
N HIS A 97 6.96 -5.69 1.67
CA HIS A 97 7.55 -6.60 2.67
C HIS A 97 8.54 -7.56 2.05
N THR A 98 9.56 -7.03 1.38
CA THR A 98 10.67 -7.80 0.80
C THR A 98 12.00 -7.23 1.25
N SER A 99 13.02 -8.09 1.35
CA SER A 99 14.38 -7.66 1.72
C SER A 99 14.96 -6.61 0.76
N ASN A 100 14.66 -6.75 -0.53
CA ASN A 100 15.06 -5.76 -1.53
C ASN A 100 14.38 -4.39 -1.28
N HIS A 101 13.08 -4.38 -0.99
CA HIS A 101 12.38 -3.13 -0.70
C HIS A 101 12.91 -2.47 0.58
N PHE A 102 13.16 -3.24 1.63
CA PHE A 102 13.76 -2.73 2.86
C PHE A 102 15.13 -2.11 2.61
N PHE A 103 15.99 -2.81 1.88
CA PHE A 103 17.32 -2.29 1.54
C PHE A 103 17.24 -0.96 0.78
N ILE A 104 16.44 -0.91 -0.29
CA ILE A 104 16.33 0.30 -1.12
C ILE A 104 15.69 1.47 -0.35
N SER A 105 14.68 1.21 0.48
CA SER A 105 14.04 2.26 1.30
C SER A 105 15.01 2.85 2.33
N GLN A 106 15.79 1.98 2.99
CA GLN A 106 16.82 2.42 3.95
C GLN A 106 17.95 3.19 3.25
N LEU A 107 18.39 2.72 2.08
CA LEU A 107 19.41 3.40 1.28
C LEU A 107 18.91 4.79 0.83
N ALA A 108 17.68 4.90 0.37
CA ALA A 108 17.09 6.18 -0.02
C ALA A 108 17.04 7.16 1.18
N PHE A 109 16.58 6.67 2.34
CA PHE A 109 16.53 7.49 3.56
C PHE A 109 17.92 7.98 4.00
N THR A 110 18.90 7.08 4.06
CA THR A 110 20.28 7.45 4.47
C THR A 110 20.91 8.40 3.48
N THR A 111 20.71 8.18 2.17
CA THR A 111 21.20 9.08 1.13
C THR A 111 20.62 10.49 1.26
N LEU A 112 19.32 10.61 1.51
CA LEU A 112 18.67 11.90 1.72
C LEU A 112 19.18 12.59 2.99
N LYS A 113 19.40 11.83 4.06
CA LYS A 113 19.98 12.33 5.31
C LYS A 113 21.39 12.86 5.09
N ASP A 114 22.25 12.08 4.45
CA ASP A 114 23.66 12.41 4.23
C ASP A 114 23.82 13.64 3.29
N ASN A 115 22.88 13.84 2.39
CA ASN A 115 22.81 15.02 1.52
C ASN A 115 22.13 16.24 2.18
N GLY A 116 21.74 16.16 3.46
CA GLY A 116 21.20 17.31 4.21
C GLY A 116 19.74 17.66 3.90
N TYR A 117 19.00 16.77 3.23
CA TYR A 117 17.56 17.00 2.91
C TYR A 117 16.62 16.70 4.08
N LEU A 118 17.11 16.07 5.15
CA LEU A 118 16.30 15.72 6.32
C LEU A 118 16.66 16.61 7.51
N TYR A 119 15.64 17.03 8.23
CA TYR A 119 15.77 17.75 9.50
C TYR A 119 14.85 17.15 10.56
N THR A 120 15.19 17.36 11.83
CA THR A 120 14.34 16.97 12.97
C THR A 120 13.36 18.08 13.31
N ALA A 121 12.09 17.70 13.54
CA ALA A 121 11.07 18.62 14.03
C ALA A 121 10.35 17.98 15.24
N THR A 122 9.82 18.83 16.12
CA THR A 122 8.99 18.37 17.26
C THR A 122 7.53 18.58 16.92
N GLU A 123 6.75 17.51 17.07
CA GLU A 123 5.31 17.49 16.83
C GLU A 123 4.57 17.09 18.11
N LYS A 124 3.35 17.64 18.30
CA LYS A 124 2.47 17.19 19.39
C LYS A 124 1.62 16.05 18.86
N GLN A 125 1.63 14.93 19.56
CA GLN A 125 0.82 13.76 19.20
C GLN A 125 0.03 13.27 20.42
N TRP A 126 -1.08 12.61 20.17
CA TRP A 126 -1.89 11.95 21.20
C TRP A 126 -1.09 10.79 21.82
N TYR A 127 -1.04 10.76 23.14
CA TYR A 127 -0.34 9.71 23.88
C TYR A 127 -1.30 9.01 24.85
N SER A 128 -1.38 7.69 24.74
CA SER A 128 -2.14 6.87 25.70
C SER A 128 -1.27 6.48 26.89
N THR A 129 -1.61 6.95 28.06
CA THR A 129 -0.94 6.56 29.32
C THR A 129 -1.21 5.10 29.69
N THR A 130 -2.36 4.55 29.30
CA THR A 130 -2.74 3.15 29.56
C THR A 130 -1.96 2.18 28.67
N GLN A 131 -1.81 2.52 27.39
CA GLN A 131 -1.11 1.68 26.41
C GLN A 131 0.38 2.05 26.26
N GLN A 132 0.82 3.13 26.92
CA GLN A 132 2.20 3.66 26.87
C GLN A 132 2.74 3.86 25.45
N ARG A 133 1.88 4.34 24.54
CA ARG A 133 2.26 4.61 23.14
C ARG A 133 1.61 5.88 22.59
N PHE A 134 2.25 6.46 21.57
CA PHE A 134 1.66 7.51 20.76
C PHE A 134 0.64 6.93 19.78
N PHE A 135 -0.43 7.67 19.54
CA PHE A 135 -1.43 7.33 18.55
C PHE A 135 -1.30 8.22 17.32
N LEU A 136 -1.44 7.58 16.16
CA LEU A 136 -1.63 8.27 14.90
C LEU A 136 -3.10 8.72 14.81
N ASP A 137 -3.37 9.74 13.98
CA ASP A 137 -4.70 10.34 13.86
C ASP A 137 -5.82 9.33 13.61
N ARG A 138 -5.54 8.26 12.87
CA ARG A 138 -6.51 7.20 12.58
C ARG A 138 -6.97 6.35 13.77
N TYR A 139 -6.32 6.47 14.92
CA TYR A 139 -6.76 5.86 16.17
C TYR A 139 -7.63 6.81 17.01
N VAL A 140 -7.72 8.08 16.61
CA VAL A 140 -8.47 9.09 17.34
C VAL A 140 -9.87 9.18 16.76
N GLU A 141 -10.85 8.82 17.56
CA GLU A 141 -12.27 8.90 17.23
C GLU A 141 -12.96 9.77 18.29
N GLY A 142 -13.98 10.51 17.88
CA GLY A 142 -14.70 11.34 18.84
C GLY A 142 -15.66 12.31 18.18
N THR A 143 -16.24 13.18 18.99
CA THR A 143 -17.16 14.19 18.51
C THR A 143 -16.40 15.35 17.87
N CYS A 144 -16.75 15.70 16.64
CA CYS A 144 -16.19 16.86 15.96
C CYS A 144 -16.49 18.14 16.73
N SER A 145 -15.45 18.89 17.10
CA SER A 145 -15.60 20.17 17.83
C SER A 145 -16.23 21.30 16.99
N ILE A 146 -16.30 21.14 15.67
CA ILE A 146 -16.85 22.13 14.75
C ILE A 146 -18.32 21.87 14.47
N CYS A 147 -18.69 20.62 14.12
CA CYS A 147 -20.06 20.31 13.69
C CYS A 147 -20.84 19.39 14.64
N GLY A 148 -20.22 18.90 15.72
CA GLY A 148 -20.86 18.03 16.69
C GLY A 148 -21.12 16.59 16.22
N ASN A 149 -20.61 16.19 15.04
CA ASN A 149 -20.73 14.80 14.58
C ASN A 149 -20.03 13.85 15.58
N PRO A 150 -20.74 12.86 16.18
CA PRO A 150 -20.15 11.95 17.16
C PRO A 150 -19.16 10.95 16.55
N ASP A 151 -19.21 10.70 15.24
CA ASP A 151 -18.38 9.73 14.52
C ASP A 151 -17.29 10.41 13.68
N ALA A 152 -16.71 11.51 14.19
CA ALA A 152 -15.63 12.20 13.51
C ALA A 152 -14.31 11.42 13.65
N ARG A 153 -13.61 11.25 12.53
CA ARG A 153 -12.26 10.71 12.40
C ARG A 153 -11.31 11.69 11.78
#